data_3e82f1101f320bec4752a3188e8eb380
#
_entry.id   3e82f1101f320bec4752a3188e8eb380
#
_cell.length_a   1.000
_cell.length_b   1.000
_cell.length_c   1.000
_cell.angle_alpha   90.00
_cell.angle_beta   90.00
_cell.angle_gamma   90.00
#
_symmetry.space_group_name_H-M   'P 1'
#
loop_
_entity.id
_entity.type
_entity.pdbx_description
1 polymer ?
#
loop_
_entity_poly.entity_id
_entity_poly.type
_entity_poly.pdbx_seq_one_letter_code
_entity_poly.pdbx_strand_id
1 'polypeptide(L)'
;PWQHIVFTLPCQYWSLVFHNRWLLAEMSRIAADVILEICHQTDVEPGIFTVIHTWGRDQQWHPHIHLSTTAGGVTSGHTWKNLHLYARKVMSMWRYRITRLLSRKYPELVIPDELAVEGNSKRDWNRFPDTHYRRGWNVNISRVMDNATHVAVYFGSYLKKPPVPVSRLEHYAGQDEIGLRYNSHRTKREEYLLMSGDEFMERFSWHVADKGFRMVRYYGFLSPVKRRLLEEVVYVITETVRKTAMQIRWRGMYQRLLKVDPLKCILCGSQMRFTGLKRGYRLAELVLMHERLARQQVCG
;
A
#
# COMPACT_ATOMS: atom_id res chain seq x y z
N PRO A 1 -8.25 -16.18 -10.28
CA PRO A 1 -8.48 -14.90 -10.95
C PRO A 1 -8.60 -13.76 -9.94
N TRP A 2 -8.05 -12.58 -10.31
CA TRP A 2 -8.00 -11.39 -9.46
C TRP A 2 -8.48 -10.16 -10.20
N GLN A 3 -8.98 -9.18 -9.46
CA GLN A 3 -9.43 -7.91 -9.99
C GLN A 3 -8.89 -6.78 -9.12
N HIS A 4 -8.39 -5.72 -9.75
CA HIS A 4 -7.85 -4.56 -9.07
C HIS A 4 -8.83 -3.39 -9.15
N ILE A 5 -8.99 -2.68 -8.04
CA ILE A 5 -9.90 -1.57 -7.91
C ILE A 5 -9.16 -0.39 -7.28
N VAL A 6 -9.30 0.78 -7.85
CA VAL A 6 -8.77 2.02 -7.29
C VAL A 6 -9.91 2.91 -6.85
N PHE A 7 -9.90 3.32 -5.59
CA PHE A 7 -10.86 4.23 -5.00
C PHE A 7 -10.22 5.59 -4.76
N THR A 8 -10.79 6.65 -5.30
CA THR A 8 -10.31 8.01 -5.07
C THR A 8 -11.39 8.89 -4.44
N LEU A 9 -10.94 10.02 -3.86
CA LEU A 9 -11.79 11.08 -3.35
C LEU A 9 -11.70 12.30 -4.26
N PRO A 10 -12.72 13.18 -4.30
CA PRO A 10 -12.59 14.52 -4.85
C PRO A 10 -11.45 15.29 -4.17
N CYS A 11 -10.74 16.11 -4.93
CA CYS A 11 -9.58 16.87 -4.41
C CYS A 11 -9.95 17.80 -3.25
N GLN A 12 -11.19 18.26 -3.18
CA GLN A 12 -11.72 19.08 -2.08
C GLN A 12 -11.63 18.39 -0.69
N TYR A 13 -11.53 17.05 -0.67
CA TYR A 13 -11.36 16.30 0.59
C TYR A 13 -9.89 16.00 0.95
N TRP A 14 -8.94 16.33 0.07
CA TRP A 14 -7.55 15.89 0.27
C TRP A 14 -6.90 16.56 1.47
N SER A 15 -7.09 17.89 1.62
CA SER A 15 -6.62 18.65 2.78
C SER A 15 -7.22 18.11 4.09
N LEU A 16 -8.52 17.81 4.08
CA LEU A 16 -9.17 17.18 5.24
C LEU A 16 -8.53 15.84 5.63
N VAL A 17 -8.22 14.98 4.66
CA VAL A 17 -7.55 13.70 4.93
C VAL A 17 -6.10 13.91 5.39
N PHE A 18 -5.43 14.94 4.92
CA PHE A 18 -4.08 15.31 5.35
C PHE A 18 -4.02 15.64 6.83
N HIS A 19 -4.93 16.48 7.30
CA HIS A 19 -5.03 16.89 8.72
C HIS A 19 -5.66 15.81 9.62
N ASN A 20 -6.34 14.82 9.03
CA ASN A 20 -7.01 13.72 9.73
C ASN A 20 -6.52 12.36 9.21
N ARG A 21 -5.24 12.03 9.37
CA ARG A 21 -4.60 10.85 8.77
C ARG A 21 -5.26 9.52 9.17
N TRP A 22 -5.94 9.47 10.30
CA TRP A 22 -6.73 8.31 10.71
C TRP A 22 -7.84 7.95 9.70
N LEU A 23 -8.32 8.92 8.90
CA LEU A 23 -9.28 8.69 7.82
C LEU A 23 -8.75 7.72 6.75
N LEU A 24 -7.43 7.65 6.54
CA LEU A 24 -6.83 6.70 5.61
C LEU A 24 -7.15 5.24 5.99
N ALA A 25 -7.16 4.93 7.29
CA ALA A 25 -7.54 3.62 7.80
C ALA A 25 -9.03 3.32 7.56
N GLU A 26 -9.89 4.33 7.79
CA GLU A 26 -11.32 4.22 7.56
C GLU A 26 -11.65 4.10 6.06
N MET A 27 -10.97 4.85 5.21
CA MET A 27 -11.09 4.71 3.76
C MET A 27 -10.77 3.28 3.31
N SER A 28 -9.67 2.71 3.78
CA SER A 28 -9.29 1.33 3.47
C SER A 28 -10.36 0.33 3.92
N ARG A 29 -10.89 0.49 5.14
CA ARG A 29 -11.96 -0.35 5.68
C ARG A 29 -13.24 -0.22 4.87
N ILE A 30 -13.67 1.00 4.56
CA ILE A 30 -14.89 1.25 3.78
C ILE A 30 -14.79 0.67 2.36
N ALA A 31 -13.61 0.80 1.71
CA ALA A 31 -13.39 0.20 0.40
C ALA A 31 -13.59 -1.33 0.43
N ALA A 32 -13.03 -1.99 1.45
CA ALA A 32 -13.21 -3.43 1.64
C ALA A 32 -14.67 -3.80 1.99
N ASP A 33 -15.32 -3.05 2.90
CA ASP A 33 -16.70 -3.29 3.31
C ASP A 33 -17.69 -3.14 2.16
N VAL A 34 -17.43 -2.24 1.18
CA VAL A 34 -18.25 -2.11 -0.02
C VAL A 34 -18.20 -3.39 -0.87
N ILE A 35 -17.01 -3.94 -1.07
CA ILE A 35 -16.83 -5.16 -1.86
C ILE A 35 -17.41 -6.36 -1.11
N LEU A 36 -17.11 -6.49 0.20
CA LEU A 36 -17.66 -7.57 1.04
C LEU A 36 -19.19 -7.59 1.01
N GLU A 37 -19.84 -6.44 1.16
CA GLU A 37 -21.31 -6.37 1.12
C GLU A 37 -21.88 -6.83 -0.22
N ILE A 38 -21.28 -6.40 -1.34
CA ILE A 38 -21.72 -6.84 -2.67
C ILE A 38 -21.55 -8.36 -2.83
N CYS A 39 -20.44 -8.91 -2.34
CA CYS A 39 -20.14 -10.34 -2.40
C CYS A 39 -21.12 -11.15 -1.52
N HIS A 40 -21.32 -10.71 -0.29
CA HIS A 40 -22.21 -11.39 0.66
C HIS A 40 -23.67 -11.41 0.21
N GLN A 41 -24.13 -10.39 -0.54
CA GLN A 41 -25.48 -10.40 -1.16
C GLN A 41 -25.67 -11.56 -2.14
N THR A 42 -24.59 -12.17 -2.62
CA THR A 42 -24.60 -13.29 -3.56
C THR A 42 -24.03 -14.58 -2.96
N ASP A 43 -23.92 -14.65 -1.63
CA ASP A 43 -23.34 -15.77 -0.88
C ASP A 43 -21.89 -16.06 -1.33
N VAL A 44 -21.06 -15.03 -1.40
CA VAL A 44 -19.65 -15.18 -1.79
C VAL A 44 -18.76 -14.53 -0.73
N GLU A 45 -17.81 -15.28 -0.18
CA GLU A 45 -16.73 -14.76 0.67
C GLU A 45 -15.48 -14.56 -0.21
N PRO A 46 -15.08 -13.33 -0.53
CA PRO A 46 -13.92 -13.07 -1.36
C PRO A 46 -12.64 -12.97 -0.53
N GLY A 47 -11.49 -13.04 -1.19
CA GLY A 47 -10.22 -12.63 -0.62
C GLY A 47 -9.89 -11.21 -1.03
N ILE A 48 -9.63 -10.33 -0.06
CA ILE A 48 -9.36 -8.91 -0.33
C ILE A 48 -8.10 -8.48 0.40
N PHE A 49 -7.27 -7.68 -0.26
CA PHE A 49 -6.31 -6.84 0.42
C PHE A 49 -6.35 -5.42 -0.12
N THR A 50 -5.99 -4.47 0.72
CA THR A 50 -5.94 -3.04 0.39
C THR A 50 -4.53 -2.51 0.62
N VAL A 51 -4.15 -1.52 -0.19
CA VAL A 51 -2.93 -0.74 -0.04
C VAL A 51 -3.30 0.73 -0.06
N ILE A 52 -2.84 1.47 0.93
CA ILE A 52 -3.08 2.90 1.04
C ILE A 52 -1.94 3.63 0.33
N HIS A 53 -2.27 4.48 -0.63
CA HIS A 53 -1.32 5.40 -1.24
C HIS A 53 -1.77 6.84 -0.98
N THR A 54 -0.79 7.71 -0.73
CA THR A 54 -1.04 9.12 -0.41
C THR A 54 -0.45 10.08 -1.44
N TRP A 55 0.18 9.57 -2.50
CA TRP A 55 0.92 10.37 -3.48
C TRP A 55 0.36 10.28 -4.89
N GLY A 56 0.39 11.42 -5.59
CA GLY A 56 0.25 11.50 -7.03
C GLY A 56 1.56 11.16 -7.77
N ARG A 57 1.55 11.28 -9.09
CA ARG A 57 2.76 11.06 -9.91
C ARG A 57 3.79 12.18 -9.77
N ASP A 58 3.32 13.36 -9.39
CA ASP A 58 4.01 14.61 -9.14
C ASP A 58 4.38 14.84 -7.67
N GLN A 59 4.27 13.82 -6.83
CA GLN A 59 4.44 13.87 -5.37
C GLN A 59 3.43 14.74 -4.61
N GLN A 60 2.39 15.25 -5.25
CA GLN A 60 1.33 15.93 -4.51
C GLN A 60 0.56 14.93 -3.63
N TRP A 61 0.03 15.45 -2.53
CA TRP A 61 -0.86 14.70 -1.67
C TRP A 61 -2.11 14.26 -2.44
N HIS A 62 -2.27 12.96 -2.59
CA HIS A 62 -3.39 12.35 -3.33
C HIS A 62 -3.79 11.04 -2.66
N PRO A 63 -4.59 11.09 -1.59
CA PRO A 63 -4.98 9.88 -0.86
C PRO A 63 -5.92 9.02 -1.70
N HIS A 64 -5.55 7.76 -1.89
CA HIS A 64 -6.36 6.78 -2.63
C HIS A 64 -6.08 5.35 -2.15
N ILE A 65 -7.04 4.48 -2.36
CA ILE A 65 -6.96 3.09 -1.95
C ILE A 65 -6.84 2.21 -3.18
N HIS A 66 -5.78 1.43 -3.24
CA HIS A 66 -5.68 0.28 -4.12
C HIS A 66 -6.27 -0.92 -3.39
N LEU A 67 -7.29 -1.51 -3.95
CA LEU A 67 -7.91 -2.73 -3.46
C LEU A 67 -7.75 -3.82 -4.50
N SER A 68 -7.34 -4.99 -4.06
CA SER A 68 -7.30 -6.18 -4.90
C SER A 68 -8.21 -7.23 -4.29
N THR A 69 -9.10 -7.77 -5.09
CA THR A 69 -10.04 -8.81 -4.70
C THR A 69 -9.95 -9.99 -5.64
N THR A 70 -10.22 -11.18 -5.12
CA THR A 70 -10.49 -12.32 -6.00
C THR A 70 -11.73 -12.04 -6.87
N ALA A 71 -11.73 -12.49 -8.11
CA ALA A 71 -12.86 -12.36 -9.03
C ALA A 71 -13.96 -13.41 -8.75
N GLY A 72 -14.10 -13.79 -7.52
CA GLY A 72 -15.03 -14.75 -6.96
C GLY A 72 -14.65 -15.09 -5.53
N GLY A 73 -15.29 -16.08 -4.97
CA GLY A 73 -14.98 -16.56 -3.63
C GLY A 73 -15.72 -17.86 -3.31
N VAL A 74 -15.58 -18.28 -2.07
CA VAL A 74 -16.23 -19.50 -1.58
C VAL A 74 -17.63 -19.15 -1.07
N THR A 75 -18.59 -19.99 -1.44
CA THR A 75 -19.98 -19.91 -0.94
C THR A 75 -20.13 -20.68 0.37
N SER A 76 -21.25 -20.50 1.05
CA SER A 76 -21.63 -21.31 2.23
C SER A 76 -21.72 -22.80 1.92
N GLY A 77 -21.95 -23.18 0.65
CA GLY A 77 -21.94 -24.54 0.16
C GLY A 77 -20.55 -25.09 -0.20
N HIS A 78 -19.47 -24.44 0.22
CA HIS A 78 -18.07 -24.86 -0.04
C HIS A 78 -17.71 -25.00 -1.52
N THR A 79 -18.33 -24.20 -2.38
CA THR A 79 -18.05 -24.17 -3.83
C THR A 79 -17.50 -22.80 -4.23
N TRP A 80 -16.71 -22.76 -5.30
CA TRP A 80 -16.25 -21.49 -5.86
C TRP A 80 -17.31 -20.88 -6.76
N LYS A 81 -17.60 -19.61 -6.54
CA LYS A 81 -18.52 -18.82 -7.38
C LYS A 81 -17.83 -17.57 -7.89
N ASN A 82 -17.87 -17.35 -9.20
CA ASN A 82 -17.35 -16.14 -9.82
C ASN A 82 -18.25 -14.95 -9.51
N LEU A 83 -17.63 -13.77 -9.39
CA LEU A 83 -18.31 -12.53 -9.08
C LEU A 83 -18.08 -11.50 -10.19
N HIS A 84 -19.12 -10.72 -10.47
CA HIS A 84 -19.03 -9.57 -11.36
C HIS A 84 -19.30 -8.27 -10.61
N LEU A 85 -18.32 -7.36 -10.64
CA LEU A 85 -18.40 -6.06 -9.94
C LEU A 85 -18.74 -4.96 -10.94
N TYR A 86 -19.78 -4.19 -10.66
CA TYR A 86 -20.19 -3.05 -11.47
C TYR A 86 -19.67 -1.75 -10.87
N ALA A 87 -18.78 -1.04 -11.59
CA ALA A 87 -18.13 0.18 -11.12
C ALA A 87 -19.12 1.24 -10.62
N ARG A 88 -20.27 1.39 -11.29
CA ARG A 88 -21.33 2.35 -10.89
C ARG A 88 -21.90 2.02 -9.50
N LYS A 89 -22.17 0.74 -9.21
CA LYS A 89 -22.67 0.28 -7.89
C LYS A 89 -21.61 0.50 -6.82
N VAL A 90 -20.39 0.04 -7.07
CA VAL A 90 -19.26 0.20 -6.13
C VAL A 90 -19.00 1.69 -5.83
N MET A 91 -18.98 2.54 -6.85
CA MET A 91 -18.78 3.99 -6.68
C MET A 91 -19.88 4.64 -5.87
N SER A 92 -21.15 4.30 -6.11
CA SER A 92 -22.27 4.89 -5.34
C SER A 92 -22.21 4.51 -3.87
N MET A 93 -21.87 3.26 -3.55
CA MET A 93 -21.73 2.79 -2.18
C MET A 93 -20.50 3.41 -1.49
N TRP A 94 -19.37 3.51 -2.21
CA TRP A 94 -18.15 4.18 -1.74
C TRP A 94 -18.43 5.62 -1.33
N ARG A 95 -18.98 6.40 -2.25
CA ARG A 95 -19.35 7.80 -2.04
C ARG A 95 -20.27 7.99 -0.84
N TYR A 96 -21.38 7.23 -0.79
CA TYR A 96 -22.34 7.29 0.31
C TYR A 96 -21.70 7.01 1.66
N ARG A 97 -20.86 5.98 1.76
CA ARG A 97 -20.24 5.59 3.04
C ARG A 97 -19.20 6.58 3.51
N ILE A 98 -18.41 7.15 2.61
CA ILE A 98 -17.43 8.19 2.95
C ILE A 98 -18.15 9.45 3.42
N THR A 99 -19.13 9.95 2.68
CA THR A 99 -19.86 11.16 3.08
C THR A 99 -20.58 10.97 4.42
N ARG A 100 -21.18 9.80 4.64
CA ARG A 100 -21.79 9.46 5.93
C ARG A 100 -20.77 9.36 7.07
N LEU A 101 -19.58 8.80 6.83
CA LEU A 101 -18.48 8.78 7.79
C LEU A 101 -18.12 10.21 8.21
N LEU A 102 -17.83 11.07 7.23
CA LEU A 102 -17.43 12.46 7.46
C LEU A 102 -18.50 13.26 8.21
N SER A 103 -19.77 13.09 7.85
CA SER A 103 -20.88 13.72 8.57
C SER A 103 -20.99 13.23 10.02
N ARG A 104 -20.85 11.93 10.26
CA ARG A 104 -20.94 11.33 11.60
C ARG A 104 -19.76 11.73 12.49
N LYS A 105 -18.56 11.78 11.89
CA LYS A 105 -17.29 12.06 12.58
C LYS A 105 -16.94 13.54 12.64
N TYR A 106 -17.82 14.42 12.20
CA TYR A 106 -17.59 15.87 12.20
C TYR A 106 -17.01 16.42 13.54
N PRO A 107 -17.48 16.01 14.73
CA PRO A 107 -16.93 16.52 15.99
C PRO A 107 -15.48 16.11 16.25
N GLU A 108 -14.99 15.05 15.56
CA GLU A 108 -13.64 14.51 15.74
C GLU A 108 -12.68 15.04 14.66
N LEU A 109 -13.19 15.77 13.66
CA LEU A 109 -12.40 16.28 12.53
C LEU A 109 -11.63 17.53 12.91
N VAL A 110 -10.37 17.54 12.57
CA VAL A 110 -9.58 18.76 12.46
C VAL A 110 -9.91 19.39 11.11
N ILE A 111 -10.61 20.52 11.13
CA ILE A 111 -11.02 21.23 9.91
C ILE A 111 -9.84 22.09 9.44
N PRO A 112 -9.31 21.91 8.23
CA PRO A 112 -8.26 22.75 7.69
C PRO A 112 -8.79 24.14 7.34
N ASP A 113 -7.90 25.13 7.32
CA ASP A 113 -8.25 26.55 7.10
C ASP A 113 -9.01 26.76 5.77
N GLU A 114 -8.69 26.02 4.73
CA GLU A 114 -9.36 26.07 3.43
C GLU A 114 -10.84 25.64 3.49
N LEU A 115 -11.23 24.94 4.54
CA LEU A 115 -12.60 24.45 4.80
C LEU A 115 -13.22 25.13 6.04
N ALA A 116 -12.66 26.21 6.51
CA ALA A 116 -13.12 26.88 7.74
C ALA A 116 -14.59 27.34 7.64
N VAL A 117 -15.02 27.78 6.46
CA VAL A 117 -16.40 28.23 6.21
C VAL A 117 -17.37 27.05 6.30
N GLU A 118 -17.05 25.95 5.62
CA GLU A 118 -17.84 24.72 5.62
C GLU A 118 -17.81 24.02 6.98
N GLY A 119 -16.69 24.14 7.69
CA GLY A 119 -16.48 23.54 8.99
C GLY A 119 -17.02 24.34 10.18
N ASN A 120 -17.56 25.54 9.96
CA ASN A 120 -18.02 26.44 11.02
C ASN A 120 -19.17 25.87 11.86
N SER A 121 -20.05 25.09 11.23
CA SER A 121 -21.16 24.43 11.93
C SER A 121 -21.46 23.06 11.33
N LYS A 122 -22.12 22.19 12.13
CA LYS A 122 -22.61 20.88 11.65
C LYS A 122 -23.54 21.02 10.45
N ARG A 123 -24.31 22.10 10.38
CA ARG A 123 -25.22 22.41 9.29
C ARG A 123 -24.48 22.71 7.99
N ASP A 124 -23.46 23.57 8.08
CA ASP A 124 -22.66 23.96 6.93
C ASP A 124 -21.81 22.78 6.48
N TRP A 125 -21.23 22.04 7.42
CA TRP A 125 -20.49 20.81 7.13
C TRP A 125 -21.34 19.79 6.34
N ASN A 126 -22.60 19.59 6.68
CA ASN A 126 -23.45 18.64 5.95
C ASN A 126 -23.76 19.09 4.51
N ARG A 127 -23.69 20.40 4.22
CA ARG A 127 -23.84 20.93 2.85
C ARG A 127 -22.62 20.68 1.97
N PHE A 128 -21.44 20.64 2.55
CA PHE A 128 -20.18 20.44 1.83
C PHE A 128 -20.16 19.11 1.06
N PRO A 129 -20.45 17.94 1.67
CA PRO A 129 -20.60 16.69 0.93
C PRO A 129 -21.67 16.73 -0.15
N ASP A 130 -22.79 17.43 0.07
CA ASP A 130 -23.88 17.52 -0.90
C ASP A 130 -23.45 18.26 -2.17
N THR A 131 -22.71 19.37 -1.99
CA THR A 131 -22.14 20.14 -3.09
C THR A 131 -21.18 19.33 -3.96
N HIS A 132 -20.35 18.49 -3.32
CA HIS A 132 -19.36 17.66 -4.01
C HIS A 132 -19.82 16.23 -4.26
N TYR A 133 -21.07 15.89 -3.98
CA TYR A 133 -21.58 14.52 -4.02
C TYR A 133 -21.52 13.88 -5.42
N ARG A 134 -21.69 14.66 -6.47
CA ARG A 134 -21.80 14.12 -7.86
C ARG A 134 -20.52 14.19 -8.67
N ARG A 135 -19.48 14.89 -8.22
CA ARG A 135 -18.26 15.16 -9.00
C ARG A 135 -17.00 14.73 -8.25
N GLY A 136 -15.96 14.36 -9.01
CA GLY A 136 -14.63 14.08 -8.46
C GLY A 136 -14.45 12.69 -7.85
N TRP A 137 -15.52 11.93 -7.62
CA TRP A 137 -15.44 10.56 -7.16
C TRP A 137 -15.05 9.64 -8.31
N ASN A 138 -14.13 8.73 -8.07
CA ASN A 138 -13.74 7.76 -9.09
C ASN A 138 -13.49 6.39 -8.46
N VAL A 139 -14.05 5.36 -9.13
CA VAL A 139 -13.74 3.97 -8.87
C VAL A 139 -13.40 3.32 -10.20
N ASN A 140 -12.15 2.93 -10.33
CA ASN A 140 -11.68 2.23 -11.52
C ASN A 140 -11.51 0.75 -11.21
N ILE A 141 -12.18 -0.11 -11.97
CA ILE A 141 -12.10 -1.57 -11.83
C ILE A 141 -11.38 -2.13 -13.06
N SER A 142 -10.29 -2.85 -12.82
CA SER A 142 -9.53 -3.51 -13.89
C SER A 142 -10.31 -4.67 -14.52
N ARG A 143 -9.81 -5.15 -15.65
CA ARG A 143 -10.18 -6.48 -16.14
C ARG A 143 -9.71 -7.55 -15.16
N VAL A 144 -10.36 -8.71 -15.20
CA VAL A 144 -9.93 -9.87 -14.41
C VAL A 144 -8.58 -10.36 -14.93
N MET A 145 -7.69 -10.68 -14.02
CA MET A 145 -6.35 -11.21 -14.28
C MET A 145 -6.31 -12.67 -13.82
N ASP A 146 -6.05 -13.59 -14.74
CA ASP A 146 -6.06 -15.03 -14.47
C ASP A 146 -4.66 -15.62 -14.33
N ASN A 147 -3.63 -14.95 -14.86
CA ASN A 147 -2.26 -15.42 -14.78
C ASN A 147 -1.63 -15.11 -13.43
N ALA A 148 -1.31 -16.14 -12.64
CA ALA A 148 -0.74 -16.00 -11.30
C ALA A 148 0.57 -15.21 -11.26
N THR A 149 1.44 -15.36 -12.26
CA THR A 149 2.71 -14.62 -12.35
C THR A 149 2.46 -13.13 -12.61
N HIS A 150 1.58 -12.81 -13.55
CA HIS A 150 1.19 -11.42 -13.81
C HIS A 150 0.52 -10.78 -12.59
N VAL A 151 -0.34 -11.52 -11.90
CA VAL A 151 -0.97 -11.09 -10.65
C VAL A 151 0.06 -10.80 -9.57
N ALA A 152 1.04 -11.68 -9.36
CA ALA A 152 2.08 -11.51 -8.35
C ALA A 152 2.99 -10.31 -8.66
N VAL A 153 3.42 -10.14 -9.91
CA VAL A 153 4.23 -9.00 -10.36
C VAL A 153 3.46 -7.70 -10.23
N TYR A 154 2.21 -7.69 -10.69
CA TYR A 154 1.34 -6.51 -10.61
C TYR A 154 1.13 -6.06 -9.17
N PHE A 155 0.76 -6.98 -8.28
CA PHE A 155 0.56 -6.66 -6.87
C PHE A 155 1.87 -6.30 -6.17
N GLY A 156 2.95 -6.99 -6.46
CA GLY A 156 4.28 -6.65 -5.94
C GLY A 156 4.68 -5.21 -6.26
N SER A 157 4.33 -4.73 -7.46
CA SER A 157 4.60 -3.36 -7.88
C SER A 157 3.83 -2.31 -7.08
N TYR A 158 2.62 -2.61 -6.60
CA TYR A 158 1.82 -1.69 -5.78
C TYR A 158 2.16 -1.80 -4.28
N LEU A 159 2.41 -3.01 -3.78
CA LEU A 159 2.73 -3.24 -2.36
C LEU A 159 4.05 -2.59 -1.92
N LYS A 160 5.03 -2.52 -2.84
CA LYS A 160 6.38 -1.99 -2.55
C LYS A 160 6.69 -0.68 -3.27
N LYS A 161 5.70 -0.07 -3.92
CA LYS A 161 5.95 1.16 -4.66
C LYS A 161 6.28 2.30 -3.70
N PRO A 162 7.49 2.86 -3.76
CA PRO A 162 7.81 4.05 -2.98
C PRO A 162 7.06 5.26 -3.55
N PRO A 163 6.85 6.32 -2.77
CA PRO A 163 6.28 7.58 -3.25
C PRO A 163 7.02 8.10 -4.48
N VAL A 164 8.34 7.98 -4.46
CA VAL A 164 9.21 8.34 -5.59
C VAL A 164 10.21 7.22 -5.85
N PRO A 165 10.20 6.62 -7.03
CA PRO A 165 11.29 5.74 -7.45
C PRO A 165 12.54 6.58 -7.76
N VAL A 166 13.70 6.13 -7.27
CA VAL A 166 14.98 6.80 -7.48
C VAL A 166 15.28 7.03 -8.96
N SER A 167 14.85 6.14 -9.84
CA SER A 167 15.03 6.26 -11.30
C SER A 167 14.32 7.46 -11.95
N ARG A 168 13.47 8.17 -11.21
CA ARG A 168 12.77 9.39 -11.66
C ARG A 168 13.36 10.67 -11.08
N LEU A 169 14.32 10.53 -10.18
CA LEU A 169 14.98 11.66 -9.54
C LEU A 169 16.25 11.99 -10.29
N GLU A 170 16.47 13.26 -10.53
CA GLU A 170 17.71 13.83 -11.02
C GLU A 170 18.20 14.86 -10.01
N HIS A 171 19.39 14.61 -9.50
CA HIS A 171 20.07 15.50 -8.58
C HIS A 171 21.56 15.47 -8.88
N TYR A 172 22.15 16.62 -9.09
CA TYR A 172 23.58 16.76 -9.36
C TYR A 172 24.28 17.33 -8.15
N ALA A 173 25.44 16.77 -7.82
CA ALA A 173 26.25 17.27 -6.70
C ALA A 173 26.57 18.76 -6.87
N GLY A 174 26.28 19.57 -5.82
CA GLY A 174 26.48 21.02 -5.84
C GLY A 174 25.29 21.84 -6.38
N GLN A 175 24.17 21.22 -6.68
CA GLN A 175 22.92 21.92 -7.02
C GLN A 175 21.92 21.78 -5.89
N ASP A 176 21.19 22.84 -5.60
CA ASP A 176 20.14 22.86 -4.57
C ASP A 176 18.77 22.37 -5.10
N GLU A 177 18.67 22.09 -6.39
CA GLU A 177 17.44 21.67 -7.05
C GLU A 177 17.43 20.17 -7.34
N ILE A 178 16.25 19.59 -7.17
CA ILE A 178 15.94 18.20 -7.49
C ILE A 178 14.92 18.17 -8.62
N GLY A 179 15.25 17.44 -9.67
CA GLY A 179 14.36 17.18 -10.78
C GLY A 179 13.57 15.89 -10.61
N LEU A 180 12.26 15.95 -10.83
CA LEU A 180 11.37 14.79 -10.83
C LEU A 180 10.73 14.61 -12.21
N ARG A 181 11.02 13.50 -12.86
CA ARG A 181 10.34 13.10 -14.12
C ARG A 181 9.06 12.33 -13.81
N TYR A 182 7.95 12.70 -14.41
CA TYR A 182 6.70 11.99 -14.25
C TYR A 182 5.81 12.05 -15.51
N ASN A 183 5.00 11.02 -15.72
CA ASN A 183 3.99 11.00 -16.79
C ASN A 183 2.71 11.68 -16.29
N SER A 184 2.39 12.84 -16.83
CA SER A 184 1.20 13.62 -16.48
C SER A 184 -0.07 12.93 -16.97
N HIS A 185 -1.07 12.82 -16.08
CA HIS A 185 -2.40 12.34 -16.46
C HIS A 185 -3.16 13.33 -17.35
N ARG A 186 -2.88 14.63 -17.19
CA ARG A 186 -3.53 15.71 -17.91
C ARG A 186 -3.05 15.81 -19.35
N THR A 187 -1.74 15.87 -19.53
CA THR A 187 -1.13 16.10 -20.85
C THR A 187 -0.82 14.79 -21.58
N LYS A 188 -0.80 13.65 -20.88
CA LYS A 188 -0.38 12.33 -21.39
C LYS A 188 1.07 12.29 -21.87
N ARG A 189 1.88 13.26 -21.46
CA ARG A 189 3.30 13.38 -21.79
C ARG A 189 4.15 13.27 -20.53
N GLU A 190 5.41 12.98 -20.72
CA GLU A 190 6.41 13.10 -19.68
C GLU A 190 6.60 14.59 -19.36
N GLU A 191 6.50 14.93 -18.10
CA GLU A 191 6.72 16.27 -17.54
C GLU A 191 7.87 16.20 -16.55
N TYR A 192 8.52 17.33 -16.38
CA TYR A 192 9.65 17.51 -15.49
C TYR A 192 9.31 18.60 -14.47
N LEU A 193 9.42 18.26 -13.18
CA LEU A 193 9.19 19.15 -12.08
C LEU A 193 10.51 19.42 -11.37
N LEU A 194 10.94 20.68 -11.35
CA LEU A 194 12.06 21.17 -10.56
C LEU A 194 11.54 21.69 -9.22
N MET A 195 12.21 21.34 -8.14
CA MET A 195 11.89 21.78 -6.79
C MET A 195 13.17 21.91 -5.96
N SER A 196 13.15 22.76 -4.94
CA SER A 196 14.27 22.83 -3.99
C SER A 196 14.39 21.53 -3.17
N GLY A 197 15.56 21.28 -2.60
CA GLY A 197 15.78 20.15 -1.70
C GLY A 197 14.79 20.16 -0.51
N ASP A 198 14.51 21.32 0.04
CA ASP A 198 13.56 21.49 1.15
C ASP A 198 12.13 21.17 0.71
N GLU A 199 11.68 21.68 -0.42
CA GLU A 199 10.36 21.37 -0.97
C GLU A 199 10.22 19.86 -1.26
N PHE A 200 11.26 19.23 -1.81
CA PHE A 200 11.26 17.79 -2.03
C PHE A 200 11.12 17.02 -0.72
N MET A 201 11.89 17.37 0.30
CA MET A 201 11.85 16.72 1.61
C MET A 201 10.50 16.95 2.32
N GLU A 202 9.94 18.13 2.21
CA GLU A 202 8.60 18.44 2.72
C GLU A 202 7.56 17.53 2.07
N ARG A 203 7.47 17.52 0.73
CA ARG A 203 6.52 16.68 -0.01
C ARG A 203 6.74 15.20 0.28
N PHE A 204 7.98 14.75 0.34
CA PHE A 204 8.30 13.35 0.68
C PHE A 204 7.83 12.98 2.09
N SER A 205 8.01 13.88 3.07
CA SER A 205 7.59 13.68 4.46
C SER A 205 6.08 13.48 4.60
N TRP A 206 5.27 14.12 3.74
CA TRP A 206 3.82 13.93 3.73
C TRP A 206 3.39 12.47 3.55
N HIS A 207 4.22 11.67 2.89
CA HIS A 207 3.91 10.28 2.54
C HIS A 207 4.48 9.27 3.54
N VAL A 208 5.25 9.75 4.53
CA VAL A 208 5.75 8.89 5.60
C VAL A 208 4.60 8.54 6.53
N ALA A 209 4.36 7.25 6.67
CA ALA A 209 3.31 6.75 7.56
C ALA A 209 3.73 6.88 9.03
N ASP A 210 2.74 7.12 9.91
CA ASP A 210 2.96 7.14 11.35
C ASP A 210 3.49 5.80 11.85
N LYS A 211 4.25 5.83 12.95
CA LYS A 211 4.78 4.61 13.56
C LYS A 211 3.67 3.62 13.89
N GLY A 212 3.78 2.42 13.34
CA GLY A 212 2.81 1.34 13.55
C GLY A 212 1.57 1.41 12.65
N PHE A 213 1.44 2.44 11.80
CA PHE A 213 0.35 2.51 10.84
C PHE A 213 0.49 1.43 9.77
N ARG A 214 -0.59 0.67 9.55
CA ARG A 214 -0.59 -0.41 8.57
C ARG A 214 -1.06 0.10 7.21
N MET A 215 -0.14 0.19 6.27
CA MET A 215 -0.43 0.57 4.88
C MET A 215 -1.14 -0.53 4.09
N VAL A 216 -0.91 -1.79 4.46
CA VAL A 216 -1.53 -2.97 3.83
C VAL A 216 -2.47 -3.63 4.82
N ARG A 217 -3.67 -3.97 4.38
CA ARG A 217 -4.70 -4.63 5.21
C ARG A 217 -5.37 -5.76 4.45
N TYR A 218 -5.79 -6.78 5.17
CA TYR A 218 -6.38 -8.00 4.61
C TYR A 218 -7.80 -8.20 5.14
N TYR A 219 -8.71 -8.61 4.25
CA TYR A 219 -10.13 -8.84 4.56
C TYR A 219 -10.64 -10.09 3.85
N GLY A 220 -11.88 -10.49 4.15
CA GLY A 220 -12.45 -11.72 3.64
C GLY A 220 -11.62 -12.94 4.08
N PHE A 221 -11.52 -13.95 3.27
CA PHE A 221 -10.74 -15.16 3.60
C PHE A 221 -9.21 -14.93 3.67
N LEU A 222 -8.70 -13.78 3.24
CA LEU A 222 -7.29 -13.40 3.44
C LEU A 222 -7.03 -12.81 4.83
N SER A 223 -8.07 -12.46 5.58
CA SER A 223 -7.92 -11.97 6.95
C SER A 223 -7.28 -13.04 7.84
N PRO A 224 -6.32 -12.67 8.70
CA PRO A 224 -5.73 -13.61 9.66
C PRO A 224 -6.77 -14.34 10.54
N VAL A 225 -7.89 -13.69 10.84
CA VAL A 225 -9.00 -14.26 11.63
C VAL A 225 -9.71 -15.41 10.87
N LYS A 226 -9.76 -15.34 9.53
CA LYS A 226 -10.41 -16.33 8.65
C LYS A 226 -9.43 -17.33 8.04
N ARG A 227 -8.29 -17.58 8.66
CA ARG A 227 -7.21 -18.44 8.10
C ARG A 227 -7.66 -19.87 7.75
N ARG A 228 -8.60 -20.42 8.51
CA ARG A 228 -9.18 -21.76 8.21
C ARG A 228 -9.90 -21.76 6.86
N LEU A 229 -10.67 -20.72 6.59
CA LEU A 229 -11.38 -20.57 5.32
C LEU A 229 -10.43 -20.45 4.13
N LEU A 230 -9.24 -19.87 4.32
CA LEU A 230 -8.21 -19.85 3.27
C LEU A 230 -7.71 -21.26 2.90
N GLU A 231 -7.63 -22.16 3.86
CA GLU A 231 -7.25 -23.56 3.61
C GLU A 231 -8.32 -24.30 2.80
N GLU A 232 -9.59 -24.08 3.13
CA GLU A 232 -10.74 -24.54 2.34
C GLU A 232 -10.73 -23.99 0.92
N VAL A 233 -10.53 -22.70 0.75
CA VAL A 233 -10.45 -22.03 -0.56
C VAL A 233 -9.36 -22.66 -1.43
N VAL A 234 -8.19 -22.91 -0.85
CA VAL A 234 -7.09 -23.57 -1.58
C VAL A 234 -7.49 -24.96 -2.01
N TYR A 235 -8.12 -25.74 -1.13
CA TYR A 235 -8.58 -27.07 -1.45
C TYR A 235 -9.64 -27.09 -2.56
N VAL A 236 -10.64 -26.21 -2.48
CA VAL A 236 -11.72 -26.09 -3.48
C VAL A 236 -11.17 -25.72 -4.87
N ILE A 237 -10.12 -24.89 -4.94
CA ILE A 237 -9.54 -24.46 -6.22
C ILE A 237 -8.54 -25.47 -6.79
N THR A 238 -7.73 -26.10 -5.93
CA THR A 238 -6.56 -26.86 -6.36
C THR A 238 -6.69 -28.37 -6.10
N GLU A 239 -7.74 -28.79 -5.39
CA GLU A 239 -7.95 -30.16 -4.90
C GLU A 239 -6.77 -30.68 -4.06
N THR A 240 -5.95 -29.78 -3.57
CA THR A 240 -4.76 -30.11 -2.77
C THR A 240 -4.81 -29.46 -1.41
N VAL A 241 -4.40 -30.22 -0.39
CA VAL A 241 -4.26 -29.67 0.97
C VAL A 241 -3.07 -28.70 0.99
N ARG A 242 -3.31 -27.49 1.47
CA ARG A 242 -2.27 -26.48 1.63
C ARG A 242 -1.17 -27.00 2.55
N LYS A 243 0.02 -27.15 2.02
CA LYS A 243 1.19 -27.47 2.83
C LYS A 243 1.53 -26.26 3.68
N THR A 244 1.64 -26.46 4.99
CA THR A 244 2.11 -25.41 5.90
C THR A 244 3.49 -24.95 5.43
N ALA A 245 3.66 -23.66 5.21
CA ALA A 245 4.95 -23.12 4.80
C ALA A 245 5.98 -23.47 5.87
N MET A 246 6.98 -24.22 5.50
CA MET A 246 8.08 -24.57 6.37
C MET A 246 8.82 -23.28 6.74
N GLN A 247 8.98 -23.00 8.05
CA GLN A 247 9.79 -21.86 8.48
C GLN A 247 11.22 -22.08 8.01
N ILE A 248 11.58 -21.37 6.95
CA ILE A 248 12.94 -21.39 6.44
C ILE A 248 13.71 -20.34 7.24
N ARG A 249 14.75 -20.78 7.97
CA ARG A 249 15.67 -19.85 8.61
C ARG A 249 16.30 -18.95 7.54
N TRP A 250 16.61 -17.70 7.89
CA TRP A 250 17.15 -16.70 6.95
C TRP A 250 18.35 -17.22 6.12
N ARG A 251 19.24 -18.00 6.70
CA ARG A 251 20.35 -18.66 6.00
C ARG A 251 19.87 -19.56 4.87
N GLY A 252 18.90 -20.43 5.15
CA GLY A 252 18.32 -21.33 4.14
C GLY A 252 17.57 -20.58 3.03
N MET A 253 16.97 -19.46 3.37
CA MET A 253 16.35 -18.56 2.37
C MET A 253 17.41 -17.97 1.43
N TYR A 254 18.53 -17.45 1.96
CA TYR A 254 19.64 -16.94 1.16
C TYR A 254 20.22 -18.00 0.24
N GLN A 255 20.49 -19.19 0.77
CA GLN A 255 21.03 -20.32 -0.01
C GLN A 255 20.11 -20.73 -1.16
N ARG A 256 18.77 -20.72 -0.92
CA ARG A 256 17.80 -21.11 -1.97
C ARG A 256 17.63 -20.03 -3.03
N LEU A 257 17.52 -18.77 -2.63
CA LEU A 257 17.23 -17.65 -3.54
C LEU A 257 18.47 -17.13 -4.25
N LEU A 258 19.56 -16.93 -3.51
CA LEU A 258 20.77 -16.30 -4.02
C LEU A 258 21.89 -17.30 -4.33
N LYS A 259 21.69 -18.59 -4.00
CA LYS A 259 22.69 -19.65 -4.15
C LYS A 259 24.01 -19.37 -3.39
N VAL A 260 23.95 -18.51 -2.40
CA VAL A 260 25.09 -18.09 -1.57
C VAL A 260 24.80 -18.42 -0.12
N ASP A 261 25.78 -18.99 0.59
CA ASP A 261 25.70 -19.15 2.05
C ASP A 261 26.20 -17.87 2.73
N PRO A 262 25.29 -17.09 3.38
CA PRO A 262 25.69 -15.82 4.01
C PRO A 262 26.60 -16.00 5.23
N LEU A 263 26.79 -17.23 5.72
CA LEU A 263 27.71 -17.57 6.80
C LEU A 263 28.97 -18.29 6.31
N LYS A 264 29.27 -18.24 5.02
CA LYS A 264 30.53 -18.69 4.47
C LYS A 264 31.41 -17.48 4.16
N CYS A 265 32.62 -17.46 4.71
CA CYS A 265 33.54 -16.36 4.45
C CYS A 265 33.89 -16.30 2.96
N ILE A 266 33.71 -15.14 2.34
CA ILE A 266 33.99 -14.95 0.92
C ILE A 266 35.50 -14.98 0.60
N LEU A 267 36.35 -14.74 1.60
CA LEU A 267 37.80 -14.69 1.44
C LEU A 267 38.45 -16.07 1.60
N CYS A 268 38.15 -16.77 2.69
CA CYS A 268 38.79 -18.04 3.02
C CYS A 268 37.89 -19.27 2.97
N GLY A 269 36.58 -19.09 2.69
CA GLY A 269 35.61 -20.18 2.62
C GLY A 269 35.23 -20.83 3.96
N SER A 270 35.82 -20.40 5.11
CA SER A 270 35.50 -20.95 6.41
C SER A 270 34.08 -20.59 6.88
N GLN A 271 33.54 -21.43 7.76
CA GLN A 271 32.19 -21.25 8.31
C GLN A 271 32.20 -20.13 9.38
N MET A 272 31.41 -19.11 9.16
CA MET A 272 31.17 -18.02 10.14
C MET A 272 30.00 -18.34 11.05
N ARG A 273 30.06 -17.85 12.29
CA ARG A 273 28.96 -17.92 13.26
C ARG A 273 28.29 -16.55 13.37
N PHE A 274 26.98 -16.53 13.23
CA PHE A 274 26.23 -15.30 13.51
C PHE A 274 26.23 -15.02 15.02
N THR A 275 26.78 -13.89 15.42
CA THR A 275 26.88 -13.47 16.83
C THR A 275 25.85 -12.41 17.23
N GLY A 276 25.28 -11.69 16.26
CA GLY A 276 24.25 -10.69 16.53
C GLY A 276 24.17 -9.62 15.45
N LEU A 277 23.21 -8.71 15.63
CA LEU A 277 22.97 -7.56 14.78
C LEU A 277 23.02 -6.31 15.64
N LYS A 278 24.01 -5.46 15.42
CA LYS A 278 24.09 -4.13 16.04
C LYS A 278 23.66 -3.09 15.00
N ARG A 279 22.64 -2.32 15.31
CA ARG A 279 22.20 -1.20 14.47
C ARG A 279 22.92 0.08 14.87
N GLY A 280 23.26 0.93 13.90
CA GLY A 280 23.75 2.28 14.17
C GLY A 280 25.25 2.39 14.47
N TYR A 281 26.10 1.64 13.77
CA TYR A 281 27.54 1.92 13.78
C TYR A 281 27.81 3.30 13.17
N ARG A 282 28.59 4.12 13.88
CA ARG A 282 29.16 5.32 13.29
C ARG A 282 30.29 4.92 12.33
N LEU A 283 30.51 5.73 11.29
CA LEU A 283 31.56 5.46 10.30
C LEU A 283 32.93 5.22 10.97
N ALA A 284 33.26 6.00 11.99
CA ALA A 284 34.49 5.83 12.78
C ALA A 284 34.61 4.46 13.47
N GLU A 285 33.50 3.88 13.96
CA GLU A 285 33.48 2.55 14.56
C GLU A 285 33.69 1.45 13.51
N LEU A 286 33.17 1.64 12.29
CA LEU A 286 33.36 0.71 11.18
C LEU A 286 34.82 0.73 10.69
N VAL A 287 35.46 1.90 10.64
CA VAL A 287 36.87 2.06 10.27
C VAL A 287 37.77 1.35 11.30
N LEU A 288 37.54 1.60 12.61
CA LEU A 288 38.27 0.95 13.68
C LEU A 288 38.09 -0.58 13.68
N MET A 289 36.90 -1.07 13.35
CA MET A 289 36.62 -2.49 13.24
C MET A 289 37.38 -3.11 12.05
N HIS A 290 37.40 -2.41 10.92
CA HIS A 290 38.15 -2.83 9.73
C HIS A 290 39.67 -2.92 10.00
N GLU A 291 40.24 -1.90 10.65
CA GLU A 291 41.65 -1.89 11.04
C GLU A 291 42.03 -3.03 12.01
N ARG A 292 41.13 -3.35 12.97
CA ARG A 292 41.35 -4.48 13.89
C ARG A 292 41.35 -5.81 13.15
N LEU A 293 40.43 -6.02 12.21
CA LEU A 293 40.34 -7.23 11.39
C LEU A 293 41.57 -7.37 10.49
N ALA A 294 42.04 -6.27 9.88
CA ALA A 294 43.26 -6.27 9.06
C ALA A 294 44.50 -6.66 9.86
N ARG A 295 44.63 -6.20 11.11
CA ARG A 295 45.78 -6.58 12.01
C ARG A 295 45.72 -8.05 12.42
N GLN A 296 44.56 -8.65 12.58
CA GLN A 296 44.40 -10.08 12.91
C GLN A 296 44.77 -11.01 11.74
N GLN A 297 44.64 -10.54 10.50
CA GLN A 297 45.03 -11.32 9.31
C GLN A 297 46.54 -11.35 9.06
N VAL A 298 47.29 -10.43 9.64
CA VAL A 298 48.76 -10.36 9.46
C VAL A 298 49.49 -11.26 10.50
N CYS A 299 48.81 -11.71 11.55
CA CYS A 299 49.39 -12.54 12.64
C CYS A 299 48.96 -14.02 12.59
N GLY A 300 48.32 -14.48 11.53
CA GLY A 300 47.97 -15.88 11.23
C GLY A 300 48.55 -16.30 9.90
#